data_00b4c384d04ebfc7ed68f81abe766968
#
_entry.id   00b4c384d04ebfc7ed68f81abe766968
#
_cell.length_a   1.000
_cell.length_b   1.000
_cell.length_c   1.000
_cell.angle_alpha   90.00
_cell.angle_beta   90.00
_cell.angle_gamma   90.00
#
_symmetry.space_group_name_H-M   'P 1'
#
loop_
_entity.id
_entity.type
_entity.pdbx_description
1 polymer ?
#
loop_
_entity_poly.entity_id
_entity_poly.type
_entity_poly.pdbx_seq_one_letter_code
_entity_poly.pdbx_strand_id
1 'polypeptide(L)'
;MRVSRHVVVMRIHLYAVALASTLASTTIAQSPVQPAARLTPAGTWRGTSVCLVRPSACNDEIVVYRITPRKTADSVAIDARRVVRGEEQEMGVLTCSATPSGQVTCTIPQGVWQFSVRNDSLTGELRLRDNTRFREVRTIRAP
;
A
#
# COMPACT_ATOMS: atom_id res chain seq x y z
N MET A 1 -70.61 -77.96 -26.96
CA MET A 1 -70.39 -76.51 -26.74
C MET A 1 -69.05 -76.35 -26.18
N ARG A 2 -68.08 -75.82 -26.99
CA ARG A 2 -66.72 -75.50 -26.57
C ARG A 2 -66.48 -74.03 -26.78
N VAL A 3 -66.25 -73.30 -25.68
CA VAL A 3 -65.96 -71.88 -25.73
C VAL A 3 -64.43 -71.72 -25.78
N SER A 4 -63.95 -71.17 -26.89
CA SER A 4 -62.57 -70.91 -27.15
C SER A 4 -62.22 -69.54 -26.52
N ARG A 5 -61.28 -69.47 -25.55
CA ARG A 5 -60.77 -68.26 -24.99
C ARG A 5 -59.50 -67.86 -25.74
N HIS A 6 -59.57 -66.76 -26.49
CA HIS A 6 -58.40 -66.14 -27.06
C HIS A 6 -57.68 -65.27 -25.99
N VAL A 7 -56.44 -65.65 -25.69
CA VAL A 7 -55.56 -64.87 -24.83
C VAL A 7 -54.78 -63.89 -25.72
N VAL A 8 -55.07 -62.59 -25.54
CA VAL A 8 -54.36 -61.53 -26.22
C VAL A 8 -53.11 -61.21 -25.36
N VAL A 9 -51.95 -61.55 -25.91
CA VAL A 9 -50.65 -61.18 -25.26
C VAL A 9 -50.26 -59.76 -25.70
N MET A 10 -50.45 -58.83 -24.79
CA MET A 10 -50.06 -57.45 -25.00
C MET A 10 -48.53 -57.28 -24.67
N ARG A 11 -47.73 -57.08 -25.69
CA ARG A 11 -46.27 -56.80 -25.54
C ARG A 11 -46.11 -55.34 -25.17
N ILE A 12 -45.67 -55.09 -23.89
CA ILE A 12 -45.30 -53.80 -23.40
C ILE A 12 -43.86 -53.57 -23.83
N HIS A 13 -43.62 -52.60 -24.72
CA HIS A 13 -42.29 -52.16 -25.07
C HIS A 13 -41.86 -51.07 -24.01
N LEU A 14 -40.94 -51.43 -23.12
CA LEU A 14 -40.30 -50.49 -22.21
C LEU A 14 -39.23 -49.70 -22.99
N TYR A 15 -39.49 -48.45 -23.28
CA TYR A 15 -38.49 -47.50 -23.74
C TYR A 15 -37.73 -47.00 -22.52
N ALA A 16 -36.50 -47.44 -22.36
CA ALA A 16 -35.56 -46.87 -21.37
C ALA A 16 -35.07 -45.52 -21.90
N VAL A 17 -35.56 -44.44 -21.36
CA VAL A 17 -35.04 -43.09 -21.61
C VAL A 17 -33.84 -42.91 -20.70
N ALA A 18 -32.62 -42.97 -21.24
CA ALA A 18 -31.39 -42.65 -20.57
C ALA A 18 -31.27 -41.11 -20.46
N LEU A 19 -31.54 -40.56 -19.30
CA LEU A 19 -31.27 -39.16 -18.95
C LEU A 19 -29.74 -39.01 -18.69
N ALA A 20 -29.02 -38.53 -19.69
CA ALA A 20 -27.63 -38.15 -19.55
C ALA A 20 -27.56 -36.78 -18.81
N SER A 21 -27.30 -36.82 -17.49
CA SER A 21 -27.07 -35.63 -16.70
C SER A 21 -25.65 -35.12 -16.97
N THR A 22 -25.50 -34.09 -17.81
CA THR A 22 -24.24 -33.35 -18.01
C THR A 22 -23.98 -32.46 -16.80
N LEU A 23 -23.08 -32.87 -15.89
CA LEU A 23 -22.55 -32.03 -14.83
C LEU A 23 -21.66 -30.96 -15.47
N ALA A 24 -22.17 -29.74 -15.62
CA ALA A 24 -21.39 -28.59 -16.01
C ALA A 24 -20.50 -28.18 -14.82
N SER A 25 -19.23 -28.59 -14.88
CA SER A 25 -18.21 -28.13 -13.91
C SER A 25 -17.92 -26.65 -14.15
N THR A 26 -18.46 -25.77 -13.32
CA THR A 26 -18.12 -24.35 -13.29
C THR A 26 -16.71 -24.20 -12.70
N THR A 27 -15.71 -24.05 -13.56
CA THR A 27 -14.34 -23.69 -13.18
C THR A 27 -14.36 -22.22 -12.74
N ILE A 28 -14.30 -21.96 -11.43
CA ILE A 28 -14.12 -20.61 -10.90
C ILE A 28 -12.68 -20.23 -11.25
N ALA A 29 -12.51 -19.37 -12.24
CA ALA A 29 -11.24 -18.76 -12.58
C ALA A 29 -10.81 -17.86 -11.38
N GLN A 30 -9.87 -18.33 -10.58
CA GLN A 30 -9.21 -17.51 -9.55
C GLN A 30 -8.38 -16.47 -10.29
N SER A 31 -8.82 -15.20 -10.24
CA SER A 31 -7.99 -14.08 -10.71
C SER A 31 -6.67 -14.11 -9.93
N PRO A 32 -5.50 -14.01 -10.60
CA PRO A 32 -4.22 -13.94 -9.91
C PRO A 32 -4.23 -12.74 -8.97
N VAL A 33 -4.01 -12.98 -7.68
CA VAL A 33 -3.79 -11.94 -6.68
C VAL A 33 -2.52 -11.20 -7.09
N GLN A 34 -2.67 -10.02 -7.69
CA GLN A 34 -1.56 -9.18 -8.09
C GLN A 34 -0.88 -8.70 -6.81
N PRO A 35 0.44 -8.96 -6.63
CA PRO A 35 1.14 -8.51 -5.43
C PRO A 35 1.02 -6.98 -5.35
N ALA A 36 0.61 -6.48 -4.19
CA ALA A 36 0.49 -5.04 -3.95
C ALA A 36 1.82 -4.35 -4.32
N ALA A 37 1.77 -3.34 -5.18
CA ALA A 37 2.94 -2.58 -5.58
C ALA A 37 3.63 -2.04 -4.31
N ARG A 38 4.92 -2.35 -4.13
CA ARG A 38 5.69 -1.81 -3.00
C ARG A 38 5.78 -0.30 -3.14
N LEU A 39 5.29 0.41 -2.15
CA LEU A 39 5.43 1.85 -2.08
C LEU A 39 6.87 2.17 -1.68
N THR A 40 7.71 2.55 -2.65
CA THR A 40 9.09 2.91 -2.36
C THR A 40 9.19 4.36 -1.91
N PRO A 41 9.78 4.63 -0.73
CA PRO A 41 10.07 6.01 -0.31
C PRO A 41 11.24 6.61 -1.08
N ALA A 42 12.06 5.81 -1.77
CA ALA A 42 13.24 6.28 -2.48
C ALA A 42 12.90 7.33 -3.54
N GLY A 43 13.73 8.37 -3.65
CA GLY A 43 13.57 9.48 -4.59
C GLY A 43 13.72 10.84 -3.92
N THR A 44 13.45 11.89 -4.70
CA THR A 44 13.50 13.28 -4.24
C THR A 44 12.09 13.79 -3.98
N TRP A 45 11.90 14.41 -2.83
CA TRP A 45 10.62 14.93 -2.36
C TRP A 45 10.76 16.40 -2.01
N ARG A 46 9.90 17.27 -2.55
CA ARG A 46 9.94 18.71 -2.33
C ARG A 46 8.58 19.23 -1.87
N GLY A 47 8.59 20.12 -0.87
CA GLY A 47 7.37 20.73 -0.35
C GLY A 47 7.61 21.57 0.88
N THR A 48 6.71 21.49 1.86
CA THR A 48 6.72 22.34 3.05
C THR A 48 6.88 21.52 4.32
N SER A 49 7.53 22.13 5.32
CA SER A 49 7.58 21.68 6.70
C SER A 49 7.11 22.82 7.59
N VAL A 50 5.97 22.61 8.26
CA VAL A 50 5.27 23.64 9.04
C VAL A 50 5.42 23.38 10.53
N CYS A 51 5.68 24.41 11.30
CA CYS A 51 5.73 24.36 12.76
C CYS A 51 4.33 24.41 13.36
N LEU A 52 4.00 23.45 14.23
CA LEU A 52 2.68 23.34 14.85
C LEU A 52 2.61 23.98 16.24
N VAL A 53 3.77 24.24 16.86
CA VAL A 53 3.85 24.86 18.18
C VAL A 53 4.18 26.35 18.04
N ARG A 54 3.32 27.21 18.55
CA ARG A 54 3.43 28.67 18.52
C ARG A 54 3.10 29.25 19.89
N PRO A 55 3.84 30.25 20.40
CA PRO A 55 5.07 30.81 19.84
C PRO A 55 6.26 29.87 20.06
N SER A 56 7.18 29.80 19.09
CA SER A 56 8.43 29.06 19.19
C SER A 56 9.49 29.63 18.24
N ALA A 57 10.73 29.30 18.43
CA ALA A 57 11.83 29.62 17.50
C ALA A 57 11.77 28.79 16.19
N CYS A 58 10.83 27.85 16.09
CA CYS A 58 10.63 27.03 14.91
C CYS A 58 10.04 27.90 13.78
N ASN A 59 10.59 27.78 12.57
CA ASN A 59 10.10 28.44 11.36
C ASN A 59 9.54 27.44 10.36
N ASP A 60 8.57 27.88 9.59
CA ASP A 60 8.08 27.14 8.43
C ASP A 60 9.15 27.15 7.34
N GLU A 61 9.32 26.06 6.63
CA GLU A 61 10.41 25.88 5.68
C GLU A 61 9.91 25.24 4.39
N ILE A 62 10.51 25.59 3.26
CA ILE A 62 10.47 24.78 2.05
C ILE A 62 11.57 23.73 2.21
N VAL A 63 11.23 22.45 2.07
CA VAL A 63 12.15 21.34 2.29
C VAL A 63 12.32 20.49 1.04
N VAL A 64 13.51 19.88 0.95
CA VAL A 64 13.85 18.84 -0.01
C VAL A 64 14.39 17.64 0.77
N TYR A 65 13.80 16.48 0.57
CA TYR A 65 14.28 15.23 1.13
C TYR A 65 14.74 14.31 -0.01
N ARG A 66 15.98 13.86 0.04
CA ARG A 66 16.51 12.82 -0.85
C ARG A 66 16.58 11.53 -0.08
N ILE A 67 15.71 10.59 -0.42
CA ILE A 67 15.61 9.31 0.27
C ILE A 67 16.30 8.25 -0.56
N THR A 68 17.29 7.59 0.02
CA THR A 68 18.07 6.54 -0.62
C THR A 68 18.02 5.25 0.19
N PRO A 69 17.85 4.07 -0.46
CA PRO A 69 17.96 2.78 0.22
C PRO A 69 19.35 2.58 0.81
N ARG A 70 19.45 1.91 1.94
CA ARG A 70 20.72 1.47 2.53
C ARG A 70 20.96 -0.01 2.26
N LYS A 71 22.16 -0.49 2.57
CA LYS A 71 22.55 -1.90 2.40
C LYS A 71 21.72 -2.86 3.25
N THR A 72 21.28 -2.42 4.43
CA THR A 72 20.41 -3.20 5.30
C THR A 72 18.98 -3.13 4.76
N ALA A 73 18.34 -4.29 4.63
CA ALA A 73 16.93 -4.37 4.25
C ALA A 73 16.09 -3.50 5.21
N ASP A 74 15.06 -2.85 4.67
CA ASP A 74 14.13 -2.00 5.42
C ASP A 74 14.80 -0.77 6.08
N SER A 75 15.96 -0.33 5.59
CA SER A 75 16.64 0.88 6.04
C SER A 75 16.87 1.87 4.91
N VAL A 76 16.61 3.15 5.20
CA VAL A 76 16.81 4.26 4.26
C VAL A 76 17.60 5.39 4.93
N ALA A 77 18.29 6.21 4.12
CA ALA A 77 18.84 7.47 4.54
C ALA A 77 17.98 8.61 3.96
N ILE A 78 17.69 9.63 4.75
CA ILE A 78 17.05 10.86 4.32
C ILE A 78 18.06 12.00 4.43
N ASP A 79 18.59 12.48 3.30
CA ASP A 79 19.34 13.75 3.22
C ASP A 79 18.28 14.88 3.25
N ALA A 80 18.20 15.54 4.38
CA ALA A 80 17.22 16.59 4.64
C ALA A 80 17.83 17.98 4.35
N ARG A 81 17.14 18.76 3.54
CA ARG A 81 17.55 20.10 3.14
C ARG A 81 16.40 21.08 3.28
N ARG A 82 16.70 22.33 3.60
CA ARG A 82 15.78 23.47 3.50
C ARG A 82 16.18 24.38 2.35
N VAL A 83 15.20 25.09 1.79
CA VAL A 83 15.46 26.08 0.74
C VAL A 83 15.43 27.49 1.34
N VAL A 84 16.55 28.20 1.24
CA VAL A 84 16.69 29.57 1.70
C VAL A 84 17.16 30.43 0.52
N ARG A 85 16.37 31.43 0.15
CA ARG A 85 16.65 32.34 -0.99
C ARG A 85 16.88 31.58 -2.32
N GLY A 86 16.20 30.46 -2.50
CA GLY A 86 16.31 29.63 -3.71
C GLY A 86 17.43 28.56 -3.64
N GLU A 87 18.29 28.57 -2.64
CA GLU A 87 19.39 27.64 -2.47
C GLU A 87 19.07 26.57 -1.42
N GLU A 88 19.51 25.33 -1.69
CA GLU A 88 19.37 24.24 -0.75
C GLU A 88 20.48 24.28 0.30
N GLN A 89 20.09 24.33 1.57
CA GLN A 89 20.98 24.24 2.72
C GLN A 89 20.78 22.91 3.43
N GLU A 90 21.85 22.21 3.70
CA GLU A 90 21.83 20.95 4.45
C GLU A 90 21.31 21.14 5.88
N MET A 91 20.42 20.26 6.32
CA MET A 91 19.97 20.16 7.70
C MET A 91 20.51 18.91 8.40
N GLY A 92 20.98 17.93 7.62
CA GLY A 92 21.56 16.69 8.11
C GLY A 92 20.99 15.46 7.42
N VAL A 93 21.54 14.30 7.77
CA VAL A 93 21.14 13.00 7.26
C VAL A 93 20.53 12.16 8.37
N LEU A 94 19.31 11.68 8.16
CA LEU A 94 18.62 10.79 9.07
C LEU A 94 18.78 9.33 8.62
N THR A 95 19.01 8.43 9.55
CA THR A 95 18.90 6.98 9.32
C THR A 95 17.56 6.51 9.84
N CYS A 96 16.80 5.86 8.98
CA CYS A 96 15.40 5.52 9.23
C CYS A 96 15.11 4.06 8.87
N SER A 97 14.10 3.47 9.50
CA SER A 97 13.47 2.24 9.05
C SER A 97 12.36 2.54 8.05
N ALA A 98 12.17 1.66 7.07
CA ALA A 98 11.10 1.78 6.08
C ALA A 98 10.37 0.45 5.93
N THR A 99 9.03 0.50 5.79
CA THR A 99 8.21 -0.69 5.56
C THR A 99 7.81 -0.82 4.08
N PRO A 100 7.45 -2.01 3.61
CA PRO A 100 6.92 -2.20 2.25
C PRO A 100 5.62 -1.42 1.98
N SER A 101 4.89 -1.04 3.03
CA SER A 101 3.69 -0.20 2.94
C SER A 101 3.97 1.30 2.83
N GLY A 102 5.25 1.72 2.73
CA GLY A 102 5.64 3.11 2.55
C GLY A 102 5.69 3.93 3.84
N GLN A 103 5.70 3.29 5.01
CA GLN A 103 5.96 3.97 6.29
C GLN A 103 7.46 4.11 6.51
N VAL A 104 7.91 5.30 6.93
CA VAL A 104 9.31 5.56 7.26
C VAL A 104 9.38 6.18 8.65
N THR A 105 10.22 5.62 9.52
CA THR A 105 10.38 6.08 10.90
C THR A 105 11.85 6.41 11.19
N CYS A 106 12.11 7.63 11.68
CA CYS A 106 13.44 8.07 12.05
C CYS A 106 13.43 8.55 13.50
N THR A 107 14.23 7.91 14.34
CA THR A 107 14.41 8.35 15.73
C THR A 107 15.56 9.36 15.81
N ILE A 108 15.30 10.49 16.44
CA ILE A 108 16.27 11.56 16.72
C ILE A 108 16.30 11.86 18.23
N PRO A 109 17.33 12.56 18.74
CA PRO A 109 17.39 12.87 20.17
C PRO A 109 16.17 13.63 20.70
N GLN A 110 15.52 14.45 19.89
CA GLN A 110 14.36 15.27 20.30
C GLN A 110 13.03 14.52 20.23
N GLY A 111 12.94 13.44 19.42
CA GLY A 111 11.68 12.75 19.19
C GLY A 111 11.72 11.76 18.02
N VAL A 112 10.60 11.61 17.35
CA VAL A 112 10.43 10.65 16.25
C VAL A 112 9.79 11.34 15.06
N TRP A 113 10.43 11.23 13.90
CA TRP A 113 9.81 11.51 12.61
C TRP A 113 9.07 10.27 12.11
N GLN A 114 7.84 10.46 11.70
CA GLN A 114 7.04 9.44 11.02
C GLN A 114 6.59 9.97 9.68
N PHE A 115 6.97 9.28 8.59
CA PHE A 115 6.55 9.64 7.24
C PHE A 115 5.71 8.53 6.63
N SER A 116 4.82 8.90 5.73
CA SER A 116 3.99 7.98 4.94
C SER A 116 4.04 8.36 3.47
N VAL A 117 4.38 7.41 2.62
CA VAL A 117 4.34 7.55 1.16
C VAL A 117 3.01 7.04 0.65
N ARG A 118 2.34 7.86 -0.17
CA ARG A 118 1.13 7.48 -0.91
C ARG A 118 1.24 8.05 -2.32
N ASN A 119 1.39 7.17 -3.31
CA ASN A 119 1.62 7.58 -4.70
C ASN A 119 2.83 8.53 -4.79
N ASP A 120 2.63 9.74 -5.33
CA ASP A 120 3.65 10.78 -5.45
C ASP A 120 3.61 11.81 -4.31
N SER A 121 3.01 11.48 -3.19
CA SER A 121 3.01 12.31 -2.00
C SER A 121 3.71 11.64 -0.83
N LEU A 122 4.50 12.42 -0.08
CA LEU A 122 5.11 12.05 1.19
C LEU A 122 4.61 13.04 2.24
N THR A 123 3.89 12.53 3.22
CA THR A 123 3.48 13.30 4.41
C THR A 123 4.28 12.83 5.61
N GLY A 124 4.48 13.72 6.59
CA GLY A 124 5.23 13.34 7.79
C GLY A 124 4.93 14.25 8.96
N GLU A 125 5.22 13.77 10.16
CA GLU A 125 5.16 14.55 11.37
C GLU A 125 6.36 14.27 12.30
N LEU A 126 6.81 15.30 13.00
CA LEU A 126 7.72 15.17 14.11
C LEU A 126 6.93 15.21 15.41
N ARG A 127 7.03 14.15 16.19
CA ARG A 127 6.60 14.12 17.58
C ARG A 127 7.79 14.20 18.51
N LEU A 128 7.72 15.12 19.45
CA LEU A 128 8.72 15.25 20.52
C LEU A 128 8.56 14.10 21.54
N ARG A 129 9.51 13.97 22.47
CA ARG A 129 9.48 12.90 23.50
C ARG A 129 8.25 12.94 24.41
N ASP A 130 7.66 14.11 24.61
CA ASP A 130 6.43 14.33 25.37
C ASP A 130 5.15 14.11 24.52
N ASN A 131 5.31 13.53 23.32
CA ASN A 131 4.25 13.27 22.32
C ASN A 131 3.66 14.56 21.70
N THR A 132 4.23 15.74 21.93
CA THR A 132 3.81 16.96 21.25
C THR A 132 4.04 16.85 19.74
N ARG A 133 3.01 17.11 18.92
CA ARG A 133 3.17 17.27 17.48
C ARG A 133 3.86 18.61 17.22
N PHE A 134 5.12 18.53 16.80
CA PHE A 134 5.97 19.72 16.69
C PHE A 134 6.02 20.26 15.25
N ARG A 135 6.10 19.38 14.24
CA ARG A 135 6.14 19.74 12.82
C ARG A 135 5.26 18.82 12.00
N GLU A 136 4.75 19.36 10.91
CA GLU A 136 4.08 18.60 9.84
C GLU A 136 4.78 18.86 8.52
N VAL A 137 4.95 17.79 7.73
CA VAL A 137 5.59 17.82 6.41
C VAL A 137 4.59 17.39 5.35
N ARG A 138 4.56 18.11 4.24
CA ARG A 138 3.81 17.77 3.03
C ARG A 138 4.68 18.02 1.81
N THR A 139 5.02 16.96 1.10
CA THR A 139 5.87 17.00 -0.08
C THR A 139 5.28 16.18 -1.21
N ILE A 140 5.68 16.49 -2.43
CA ILE A 140 5.40 15.71 -3.63
C ILE A 140 6.73 15.22 -4.21
N ARG A 141 6.67 14.15 -4.98
CA ARG A 141 7.84 13.62 -5.70
C ARG A 141 8.30 14.66 -6.71
N ALA A 142 9.57 15.02 -6.63
CA ALA A 142 10.21 15.86 -7.64
C ALA A 142 10.64 15.00 -8.84
N PRO A 143 10.64 15.57 -10.05
CA PRO A 143 11.13 14.92 -11.27
C PRO A 143 12.57 14.43 -11.14
#